data_3e481221fd57dc1ef588a3fae0e7277c
#
_entry.id   3e481221fd57dc1ef588a3fae0e7277c
#
_cell.length_a   1.000
_cell.length_b   1.000
_cell.length_c   1.000
_cell.angle_alpha   90.00
_cell.angle_beta   90.00
_cell.angle_gamma   90.00
#
_symmetry.space_group_name_H-M   'P 1'
#
loop_
_entity.id
_entity.type
_entity.pdbx_description
1 polymer ?
#
loop_
_entity_poly.entity_id
_entity_poly.type
_entity_poly.pdbx_seq_one_letter_code
_entity_poly.pdbx_strand_id
1 'polypeptide(L)'
;MTTHGRSSCTSILIGKKASLDGSVIIGRNEDSRTAWPKHLAFHQRQAGARTFKSHDNKFTIDLPEEAFAYSSTPEWTKKYGLFEEDGINEYHVAMSATESAYANERVLAIDPFDAEKGLLEEAMVTIVLPYVKTAQEGVKRLGEIVEKYGAAESNGILFADRDEAWYLEIGSGHHWVAQRIPDDSYTVVANQLSIQEIDFKDPANFLYSAGLQEFVYEHQLWPKEAKFNWREIFGTRSESDLHYNTPRVWYGQKLLTPSVKQEPQSFDLPFIQKADRPLSIQDAQTVLASHYSNTEYDLTNPKNAGQATFRPIGVATTQESHLLQLKGEDMYHWLAMGVTAQSVYIPFFPQGTKVPYMWGNGKVDYSPNSAYWIFKLAGVLVDRNWGKYGKELANAQTEAKEKVLRLRHEYDQKLHADPSQATAIADEANAKMAKTVTDIYNKLISSLITQQTGDSPLSFQMDPNL
;
A
#
# COMPACT_ATOMS: atom_id res chain seq x y z
N MET A 1 19.73 18.35 6.55
CA MET A 1 18.35 17.86 6.79
C MET A 1 17.59 18.03 5.48
N THR A 2 17.55 16.99 4.67
CA THR A 2 16.68 16.94 3.51
C THR A 2 15.26 16.76 4.04
N THR A 3 14.44 17.79 3.94
CA THR A 3 13.01 17.71 4.16
C THR A 3 12.39 16.88 3.04
N HIS A 4 12.52 15.56 3.12
CA HIS A 4 11.55 14.71 2.47
C HIS A 4 10.22 14.98 3.23
N GLY A 5 9.23 15.52 2.53
CA GLY A 5 7.90 15.68 3.10
C GLY A 5 7.50 14.32 3.68
N ARG A 6 6.83 14.31 4.85
CA ARG A 6 6.37 13.08 5.49
C ARG A 6 5.68 12.21 4.44
N SER A 7 6.31 11.11 4.03
CA SER A 7 5.63 10.07 3.28
C SER A 7 4.51 9.55 4.18
N SER A 8 3.37 9.25 3.61
CA SER A 8 2.18 9.02 4.41
C SER A 8 1.34 7.95 3.74
N CYS A 9 1.49 6.73 4.22
CA CYS A 9 0.81 5.55 3.71
C CYS A 9 -0.35 5.14 4.62
N THR A 10 -1.21 4.26 4.18
CA THR A 10 -2.21 3.55 5.00
C THR A 10 -2.29 2.13 4.50
N SER A 11 -2.14 1.18 5.41
CA SER A 11 -2.07 -0.25 5.10
C SER A 11 -3.24 -1.02 5.70
N ILE A 12 -3.58 -2.15 5.05
CA ILE A 12 -4.58 -3.11 5.53
C ILE A 12 -4.07 -4.53 5.30
N LEU A 13 -4.26 -5.40 6.31
CA LEU A 13 -3.99 -6.84 6.21
C LEU A 13 -5.22 -7.60 6.71
N ILE A 14 -5.61 -8.66 5.99
CA ILE A 14 -6.80 -9.47 6.29
C ILE A 14 -6.41 -10.95 6.24
N GLY A 15 -6.63 -11.66 7.37
CA GLY A 15 -6.39 -13.10 7.47
C GLY A 15 -7.40 -13.92 6.69
N LYS A 16 -7.02 -15.13 6.28
CA LYS A 16 -7.79 -15.98 5.37
C LYS A 16 -9.19 -16.38 5.85
N LYS A 17 -9.44 -16.45 7.17
CA LYS A 17 -10.76 -16.73 7.72
C LYS A 17 -11.58 -15.47 7.98
N ALA A 18 -10.92 -14.30 8.02
CA ALA A 18 -11.61 -13.02 8.06
C ALA A 18 -12.10 -12.59 6.68
N SER A 19 -11.47 -13.09 5.60
CA SER A 19 -11.89 -12.81 4.24
C SER A 19 -13.11 -13.65 3.81
N LEU A 20 -13.94 -13.08 2.94
CA LEU A 20 -15.18 -13.70 2.46
C LEU A 20 -14.94 -14.96 1.62
N ASP A 21 -13.86 -14.98 0.87
CA ASP A 21 -13.54 -16.05 -0.10
C ASP A 21 -12.39 -16.95 0.35
N GLY A 22 -11.85 -16.75 1.56
CA GLY A 22 -10.73 -17.52 2.09
C GLY A 22 -9.37 -17.08 1.57
N SER A 23 -9.27 -15.93 0.94
CA SER A 23 -7.99 -15.34 0.52
C SER A 23 -7.27 -14.65 1.68
N VAL A 24 -5.94 -14.58 1.61
CA VAL A 24 -5.12 -13.64 2.37
C VAL A 24 -4.98 -12.37 1.55
N ILE A 25 -5.19 -11.21 2.18
CA ILE A 25 -5.13 -9.91 1.50
C ILE A 25 -4.22 -8.97 2.27
N ILE A 26 -3.27 -8.37 1.59
CA ILE A 26 -2.50 -7.24 2.10
C ILE A 26 -2.53 -6.09 1.10
N GLY A 27 -2.42 -4.85 1.56
CA GLY A 27 -2.38 -3.71 0.65
C GLY A 27 -2.12 -2.39 1.32
N ARG A 28 -1.78 -1.39 0.50
CA ARG A 28 -1.34 -0.08 0.96
C ARG A 28 -1.64 1.02 -0.07
N ASN A 29 -1.86 2.23 0.41
CA ASN A 29 -1.73 3.44 -0.38
C ASN A 29 -0.29 3.94 -0.30
N GLU A 30 0.32 4.22 -1.44
CA GLU A 30 1.56 4.98 -1.50
C GLU A 30 1.25 6.47 -1.66
N ASP A 31 1.55 7.24 -0.61
CA ASP A 31 1.22 8.67 -0.55
C ASP A 31 2.51 9.48 -0.39
N SER A 32 2.99 10.14 -1.42
CA SER A 32 4.22 10.91 -1.38
C SER A 32 4.11 12.25 -2.10
N ARG A 33 3.97 12.27 -3.43
CA ARG A 33 3.99 13.48 -4.26
C ARG A 33 2.77 13.57 -5.16
N THR A 34 2.21 14.76 -5.33
CA THR A 34 0.97 15.00 -6.10
C THR A 34 1.06 14.67 -7.59
N ALA A 35 2.24 14.67 -8.17
CA ALA A 35 2.48 14.47 -9.60
C ALA A 35 3.73 13.59 -9.81
N TRP A 36 3.68 12.36 -9.31
CA TRP A 36 4.81 11.45 -9.38
C TRP A 36 4.32 10.03 -9.69
N PRO A 37 4.27 9.67 -10.98
CA PRO A 37 3.68 8.39 -11.40
C PRO A 37 4.55 7.20 -11.01
N LYS A 38 3.90 6.12 -10.61
CA LYS A 38 4.43 4.77 -10.57
C LYS A 38 3.96 4.03 -11.83
N HIS A 39 4.46 2.83 -12.06
CA HIS A 39 4.05 1.98 -13.18
C HIS A 39 4.06 0.50 -12.80
N LEU A 40 3.37 -0.34 -13.56
CA LEU A 40 3.39 -1.79 -13.38
C LEU A 40 4.61 -2.38 -14.06
N ALA A 41 5.26 -3.37 -13.44
CA ALA A 41 6.34 -4.14 -14.02
C ALA A 41 6.15 -5.65 -13.79
N PHE A 42 6.65 -6.46 -14.72
CA PHE A 42 6.80 -7.91 -14.57
C PHE A 42 8.27 -8.29 -14.76
N HIS A 43 8.87 -8.80 -13.72
CA HIS A 43 10.26 -9.22 -13.70
C HIS A 43 10.36 -10.72 -13.97
N GLN A 44 11.22 -11.10 -14.90
CA GLN A 44 11.46 -12.50 -15.21
C GLN A 44 12.52 -13.07 -14.27
N ARG A 45 12.57 -14.40 -14.11
CA ARG A 45 13.65 -15.07 -13.39
C ARG A 45 15.01 -14.60 -13.89
N GLN A 46 15.92 -14.42 -12.95
CA GLN A 46 17.31 -14.06 -13.25
C GLN A 46 18.26 -15.01 -12.52
N ALA A 47 19.38 -15.30 -13.14
CA ALA A 47 20.46 -16.11 -12.56
C ALA A 47 21.80 -15.35 -12.65
N GLY A 48 22.72 -15.71 -11.75
CA GLY A 48 24.07 -15.17 -11.66
C GLY A 48 24.26 -14.16 -10.53
N ALA A 49 25.50 -13.96 -10.14
CA ALA A 49 25.89 -13.07 -9.06
C ALA A 49 25.51 -11.62 -9.35
N ARG A 50 24.85 -10.99 -8.39
CA ARG A 50 24.40 -9.60 -8.46
C ARG A 50 24.61 -8.90 -7.12
N THR A 51 24.91 -7.63 -7.20
CA THR A 51 25.04 -6.76 -6.03
C THR A 51 24.02 -5.63 -6.17
N PHE A 52 23.15 -5.47 -5.18
CA PHE A 52 22.30 -4.28 -5.08
C PHE A 52 23.11 -3.12 -4.50
N LYS A 53 22.89 -1.93 -5.05
CA LYS A 53 23.46 -0.67 -4.54
C LYS A 53 22.34 0.35 -4.47
N SER A 54 22.14 0.93 -3.29
CA SER A 54 21.16 2.01 -3.10
C SER A 54 21.51 3.22 -3.97
N HIS A 55 20.48 3.90 -4.45
CA HIS A 55 20.59 5.18 -5.13
C HIS A 55 20.56 6.38 -4.18
N ASP A 56 19.98 6.20 -3.00
CA ASP A 56 19.77 7.28 -2.04
C ASP A 56 20.83 7.36 -0.95
N ASN A 57 21.51 6.24 -0.65
CA ASN A 57 22.63 6.21 0.29
C ASN A 57 23.74 5.23 -0.15
N LYS A 58 24.60 4.82 0.77
CA LYS A 58 25.72 3.90 0.48
C LYS A 58 25.42 2.43 0.79
N PHE A 59 24.17 2.08 1.06
CA PHE A 59 23.78 0.69 1.32
C PHE A 59 24.10 -0.20 0.11
N THR A 60 24.72 -1.33 0.38
CA THR A 60 25.10 -2.30 -0.64
C THR A 60 24.99 -3.72 -0.07
N ILE A 61 24.41 -4.64 -0.87
CA ILE A 61 24.25 -6.03 -0.47
C ILE A 61 24.41 -6.96 -1.68
N ASP A 62 25.13 -8.05 -1.50
CA ASP A 62 25.18 -9.13 -2.47
C ASP A 62 23.89 -9.95 -2.41
N LEU A 63 23.30 -10.19 -3.57
CA LEU A 63 22.04 -10.89 -3.72
C LEU A 63 22.26 -12.39 -3.99
N PRO A 64 21.31 -13.27 -3.63
CA PRO A 64 21.34 -14.66 -4.05
C PRO A 64 21.42 -14.78 -5.59
N GLU A 65 22.04 -15.84 -6.06
CA GLU A 65 22.27 -16.04 -7.50
C GLU A 65 20.97 -16.19 -8.29
N GLU A 66 19.95 -16.83 -7.70
CA GLU A 66 18.63 -17.00 -8.33
C GLU A 66 17.65 -15.97 -7.80
N ALA A 67 17.03 -15.20 -8.70
CA ALA A 67 15.88 -14.35 -8.42
C ALA A 67 14.64 -14.94 -9.12
N PHE A 68 13.56 -15.06 -8.37
CA PHE A 68 12.27 -15.53 -8.87
C PHE A 68 11.58 -14.44 -9.70
N ALA A 69 10.69 -14.87 -10.61
CA ALA A 69 9.83 -13.95 -11.33
C ALA A 69 8.81 -13.30 -10.37
N TYR A 70 8.50 -12.01 -10.56
CA TYR A 70 7.53 -11.28 -9.73
C TYR A 70 6.92 -10.10 -10.49
N SER A 71 5.74 -9.68 -10.07
CA SER A 71 5.16 -8.38 -10.43
C SER A 71 5.58 -7.32 -9.44
N SER A 72 5.63 -6.05 -9.84
CA SER A 72 5.90 -4.95 -8.93
C SER A 72 5.35 -3.61 -9.44
N THR A 73 5.36 -2.60 -8.56
CA THR A 73 5.00 -1.22 -8.89
C THR A 73 6.19 -0.30 -8.65
N PRO A 74 7.15 -0.22 -9.60
CA PRO A 74 8.36 0.56 -9.45
C PRO A 74 8.18 2.04 -9.80
N GLU A 75 9.22 2.81 -9.49
CA GLU A 75 9.42 4.20 -9.87
C GLU A 75 9.47 4.37 -11.39
N TRP A 76 8.90 5.45 -11.92
CA TRP A 76 8.90 5.75 -13.36
C TRP A 76 10.26 6.20 -13.91
N THR A 77 11.18 6.60 -13.02
CA THR A 77 12.53 7.07 -13.36
C THR A 77 13.57 6.23 -12.62
N LYS A 78 14.72 6.05 -13.24
CA LYS A 78 15.86 5.36 -12.59
C LYS A 78 16.64 6.26 -11.63
N LYS A 79 16.21 7.49 -11.40
CA LYS A 79 16.92 8.45 -10.52
C LYS A 79 17.00 7.94 -9.08
N TYR A 80 15.95 7.27 -8.59
CA TYR A 80 15.85 6.71 -7.24
C TYR A 80 15.92 5.18 -7.24
N GLY A 81 16.56 4.56 -8.24
CA GLY A 81 16.58 3.12 -8.40
C GLY A 81 15.26 2.58 -8.97
N LEU A 82 14.96 1.32 -8.69
CA LEU A 82 13.66 0.74 -9.02
C LEU A 82 12.59 1.26 -8.08
N PHE A 83 12.91 1.41 -6.81
CA PHE A 83 12.02 1.90 -5.77
C PHE A 83 10.64 1.24 -5.87
N GLU A 84 10.62 -0.09 -5.70
CA GLU A 84 9.41 -0.89 -5.83
C GLU A 84 8.59 -0.82 -4.56
N GLU A 85 7.29 -0.55 -4.70
CA GLU A 85 6.38 -0.41 -3.57
C GLU A 85 5.82 -1.74 -3.07
N ASP A 86 5.68 -2.70 -3.99
CA ASP A 86 4.97 -3.95 -3.74
C ASP A 86 5.28 -5.02 -4.78
N GLY A 87 4.72 -6.21 -4.60
CA GLY A 87 4.68 -7.24 -5.62
C GLY A 87 4.23 -8.60 -5.13
N ILE A 88 4.06 -9.50 -6.10
CA ILE A 88 3.80 -10.94 -5.86
C ILE A 88 4.79 -11.74 -6.70
N ASN A 89 5.50 -12.67 -6.07
CA ASN A 89 6.42 -13.56 -6.78
C ASN A 89 5.74 -14.86 -7.22
N GLU A 90 6.43 -15.63 -8.06
CA GLU A 90 5.94 -16.89 -8.63
C GLU A 90 5.73 -18.02 -7.61
N TYR A 91 6.18 -17.85 -6.36
CA TYR A 91 5.90 -18.76 -5.24
C TYR A 91 4.68 -18.29 -4.41
N HIS A 92 3.91 -17.32 -4.92
CA HIS A 92 2.75 -16.75 -4.25
C HIS A 92 3.09 -16.05 -2.92
N VAL A 93 4.27 -15.46 -2.85
CA VAL A 93 4.61 -14.54 -1.76
C VAL A 93 4.32 -13.12 -2.22
N ALA A 94 3.59 -12.39 -1.40
CA ALA A 94 3.31 -10.96 -1.57
C ALA A 94 4.10 -10.14 -0.55
N MET A 95 4.58 -8.98 -0.97
CA MET A 95 5.25 -8.01 -0.12
C MET A 95 4.83 -6.60 -0.50
N SER A 96 4.66 -5.75 0.51
CA SER A 96 4.48 -4.29 0.34
C SER A 96 5.37 -3.57 1.34
N ALA A 97 6.15 -2.63 0.88
CA ALA A 97 7.06 -1.79 1.66
C ALA A 97 7.05 -0.36 1.10
N THR A 98 6.87 0.69 1.90
CA THR A 98 6.79 0.63 3.35
C THR A 98 5.64 1.51 3.89
N GLU A 99 5.20 1.21 5.10
CA GLU A 99 4.41 2.13 5.92
C GLU A 99 5.40 2.92 6.75
N SER A 100 5.80 4.13 6.34
CA SER A 100 6.76 4.95 7.08
C SER A 100 6.25 5.22 8.49
N ALA A 101 7.10 4.98 9.50
CA ALA A 101 6.76 5.13 10.90
C ALA A 101 7.79 6.01 11.64
N TYR A 102 7.56 6.23 12.92
CA TYR A 102 8.46 7.05 13.73
C TYR A 102 8.76 6.33 15.03
N ALA A 103 10.06 6.20 15.34
CA ALA A 103 10.54 5.72 16.63
C ALA A 103 10.80 6.90 17.58
N ASN A 104 10.71 6.64 18.89
CA ASN A 104 10.95 7.68 19.89
C ASN A 104 12.44 7.94 20.11
N GLU A 105 12.74 9.16 20.58
CA GLU A 105 14.11 9.63 20.76
C GLU A 105 14.90 8.85 21.83
N ARG A 106 14.24 8.25 22.85
CA ARG A 106 14.93 7.49 23.90
C ARG A 106 15.58 6.24 23.32
N VAL A 107 14.88 5.54 22.45
CA VAL A 107 15.39 4.35 21.78
C VAL A 107 16.48 4.74 20.78
N LEU A 108 16.23 5.78 19.97
CA LEU A 108 17.19 6.23 18.96
C LEU A 108 18.47 6.85 19.54
N ALA A 109 18.46 7.31 20.78
CA ALA A 109 19.67 7.74 21.46
C ALA A 109 20.63 6.57 21.77
N ILE A 110 20.13 5.33 21.78
CA ILE A 110 20.91 4.12 22.10
C ILE A 110 21.25 3.35 20.82
N ASP A 111 20.25 3.13 19.96
CA ASP A 111 20.41 2.43 18.67
C ASP A 111 19.87 3.31 17.53
N PRO A 112 20.67 4.29 17.06
CA PRO A 112 20.26 5.25 16.05
C PRO A 112 20.17 4.60 14.66
N PHE A 113 19.33 5.18 13.79
CA PHE A 113 19.34 4.87 12.37
C PHE A 113 20.64 5.31 11.70
N ASP A 114 21.15 4.48 10.78
CA ASP A 114 22.30 4.85 9.93
C ASP A 114 21.79 5.37 8.57
N ALA A 115 21.54 6.67 8.50
CA ALA A 115 21.07 7.30 7.25
C ALA A 115 22.06 7.18 6.08
N GLU A 116 23.35 6.91 6.35
CA GLU A 116 24.39 6.85 5.33
C GLU A 116 24.52 5.45 4.69
N LYS A 117 24.33 4.38 5.48
CA LYS A 117 24.60 3.00 5.06
C LYS A 117 23.52 2.01 5.42
N GLY A 118 22.55 2.41 6.25
CA GLY A 118 21.43 1.56 6.64
C GLY A 118 20.48 1.28 5.49
N LEU A 119 19.69 0.24 5.67
CA LEU A 119 18.65 -0.16 4.73
C LEU A 119 17.57 0.92 4.62
N LEU A 120 17.24 1.32 3.39
CA LEU A 120 16.17 2.25 3.05
C LEU A 120 14.98 1.52 2.40
N GLU A 121 13.83 2.15 2.43
CA GLU A 121 12.58 1.74 1.78
C GLU A 121 12.80 1.31 0.32
N GLU A 122 13.53 2.10 -0.47
CA GLU A 122 13.77 1.87 -1.89
C GLU A 122 14.28 0.48 -2.25
N ALA A 123 14.99 -0.16 -1.31
CA ALA A 123 15.67 -1.43 -1.53
C ALA A 123 14.79 -2.65 -1.19
N MET A 124 13.85 -2.50 -0.26
CA MET A 124 13.27 -3.63 0.49
C MET A 124 12.61 -4.66 -0.40
N VAL A 125 11.71 -4.25 -1.30
CA VAL A 125 11.02 -5.20 -2.20
C VAL A 125 12.02 -5.90 -3.12
N THR A 126 12.91 -5.13 -3.75
CA THR A 126 13.91 -5.63 -4.71
C THR A 126 14.87 -6.66 -4.12
N ILE A 127 15.26 -6.50 -2.84
CA ILE A 127 16.26 -7.39 -2.21
C ILE A 127 15.65 -8.55 -1.42
N VAL A 128 14.33 -8.55 -1.21
CA VAL A 128 13.64 -9.57 -0.41
C VAL A 128 12.70 -10.42 -1.27
N LEU A 129 11.72 -9.83 -1.93
CA LEU A 129 10.63 -10.54 -2.61
C LEU A 129 11.10 -11.58 -3.63
N PRO A 130 12.10 -11.32 -4.49
CA PRO A 130 12.57 -12.31 -5.48
C PRO A 130 13.34 -13.49 -4.89
N TYR A 131 13.52 -13.57 -3.58
CA TYR A 131 14.43 -14.54 -2.95
C TYR A 131 13.78 -15.38 -1.86
N VAL A 132 12.45 -15.33 -1.73
CA VAL A 132 11.70 -16.00 -0.65
C VAL A 132 10.53 -16.80 -1.21
N LYS A 133 10.15 -17.88 -0.52
CA LYS A 133 9.10 -18.82 -0.93
C LYS A 133 7.91 -18.86 0.02
N THR A 134 8.02 -18.19 1.18
CA THR A 134 6.95 -18.03 2.15
C THR A 134 6.98 -16.62 2.75
N ALA A 135 5.85 -16.17 3.30
CA ALA A 135 5.79 -14.90 4.00
C ALA A 135 6.76 -14.84 5.18
N GLN A 136 6.87 -15.93 5.94
CA GLN A 136 7.79 -16.02 7.08
C GLN A 136 9.26 -15.96 6.67
N GLU A 137 9.63 -16.57 5.52
CA GLU A 137 10.98 -16.40 4.95
C GLU A 137 11.26 -14.94 4.60
N GLY A 138 10.25 -14.21 4.08
CA GLY A 138 10.35 -12.77 3.80
C GLY A 138 10.65 -11.96 5.06
N VAL A 139 9.89 -12.20 6.13
CA VAL A 139 10.10 -11.57 7.44
C VAL A 139 11.52 -11.84 7.97
N LYS A 140 11.95 -13.10 7.98
CA LYS A 140 13.28 -13.50 8.47
C LYS A 140 14.40 -12.86 7.65
N ARG A 141 14.31 -12.93 6.31
CA ARG A 141 15.31 -12.35 5.43
C ARG A 141 15.47 -10.85 5.64
N LEU A 142 14.36 -10.11 5.72
CA LEU A 142 14.42 -8.68 5.99
C LEU A 142 14.99 -8.39 7.37
N GLY A 143 14.54 -9.11 8.39
CA GLY A 143 15.05 -8.98 9.76
C GLY A 143 16.55 -9.20 9.87
N GLU A 144 17.08 -10.27 9.26
CA GLU A 144 18.52 -10.57 9.20
C GLU A 144 19.32 -9.45 8.49
N ILE A 145 18.74 -8.82 7.45
CA ILE A 145 19.36 -7.69 6.77
C ILE A 145 19.43 -6.48 7.70
N VAL A 146 18.34 -6.17 8.41
CA VAL A 146 18.30 -5.07 9.38
C VAL A 146 19.30 -5.31 10.52
N GLU A 147 19.36 -6.52 11.09
CA GLU A 147 20.31 -6.86 12.16
C GLU A 147 21.77 -6.71 11.72
N LYS A 148 22.06 -7.06 10.46
CA LYS A 148 23.42 -7.06 9.95
C LYS A 148 23.91 -5.70 9.45
N TYR A 149 23.06 -4.95 8.78
CA TYR A 149 23.45 -3.73 8.06
C TYR A 149 22.91 -2.46 8.74
N GLY A 150 21.98 -2.60 9.66
CA GLY A 150 21.22 -1.49 10.21
C GLY A 150 20.15 -0.96 9.28
N ALA A 151 19.17 -0.25 9.83
CA ALA A 151 18.15 0.49 9.11
C ALA A 151 18.49 1.98 9.06
N ALA A 152 18.08 2.65 7.99
CA ALA A 152 18.23 4.11 7.85
C ALA A 152 17.01 4.87 8.39
N GLU A 153 15.88 4.18 8.62
CA GLU A 153 14.62 4.78 9.02
C GLU A 153 13.66 3.73 9.62
N SER A 154 12.60 4.21 10.27
CA SER A 154 11.54 3.35 10.83
C SER A 154 10.47 3.08 9.79
N ASN A 155 10.12 1.81 9.61
CA ASN A 155 9.15 1.38 8.60
C ASN A 155 8.31 0.20 9.10
N GLY A 156 7.10 0.08 8.54
CA GLY A 156 6.27 -1.11 8.59
C GLY A 156 6.22 -1.81 7.24
N ILE A 157 6.35 -3.12 7.21
CA ILE A 157 6.41 -3.93 6.00
C ILE A 157 5.40 -5.07 6.08
N LEU A 158 4.65 -5.25 5.00
CA LEU A 158 3.63 -6.27 4.87
C LEU A 158 4.16 -7.46 4.09
N PHE A 159 3.92 -8.65 4.62
CA PHE A 159 4.18 -9.92 3.93
C PHE A 159 2.94 -10.79 3.94
N ALA A 160 2.71 -11.52 2.88
CA ALA A 160 1.69 -12.57 2.84
C ALA A 160 2.10 -13.71 1.93
N ASP A 161 1.53 -14.87 2.20
CA ASP A 161 1.41 -15.96 1.25
C ASP A 161 -0.04 -16.50 1.27
N ARG A 162 -0.29 -17.63 0.62
CA ARG A 162 -1.63 -18.21 0.56
C ARG A 162 -2.20 -18.67 1.90
N ASP A 163 -1.37 -18.74 2.94
CA ASP A 163 -1.71 -19.29 4.24
C ASP A 163 -1.76 -18.25 5.36
N GLU A 164 -0.93 -17.21 5.28
CA GLU A 164 -0.77 -16.26 6.37
C GLU A 164 -0.36 -14.86 5.90
N ALA A 165 -0.63 -13.87 6.75
CA ALA A 165 -0.13 -12.50 6.61
C ALA A 165 0.69 -12.11 7.85
N TRP A 166 1.76 -11.34 7.63
CA TRP A 166 2.67 -10.81 8.64
C TRP A 166 2.84 -9.31 8.47
N TYR A 167 2.95 -8.62 9.58
CA TYR A 167 3.36 -7.22 9.61
C TYR A 167 4.64 -7.09 10.42
N LEU A 168 5.69 -6.54 9.80
CA LEU A 168 7.00 -6.31 10.40
C LEU A 168 7.18 -4.81 10.64
N GLU A 169 7.69 -4.42 11.80
CA GLU A 169 8.05 -3.05 12.13
C GLU A 169 9.53 -2.94 12.53
N ILE A 170 10.21 -1.96 11.94
CA ILE A 170 11.59 -1.58 12.29
C ILE A 170 11.50 -0.40 13.24
N GLY A 171 11.96 -0.57 14.48
CA GLY A 171 11.82 0.42 15.55
C GLY A 171 13.08 1.17 15.92
N SER A 172 14.25 0.71 15.45
CA SER A 172 15.54 1.38 15.65
C SER A 172 16.56 0.90 14.64
N GLY A 173 17.81 1.28 14.77
CA GLY A 173 18.87 0.90 13.85
C GLY A 173 18.95 -0.59 13.57
N HIS A 174 18.79 -1.45 14.59
CA HIS A 174 18.95 -2.90 14.44
C HIS A 174 17.80 -3.73 15.02
N HIS A 175 16.81 -3.09 15.68
CA HIS A 175 15.72 -3.80 16.32
C HIS A 175 14.43 -3.71 15.56
N TRP A 176 13.80 -4.88 15.37
CA TRP A 176 12.55 -5.06 14.68
C TRP A 176 11.69 -6.12 15.37
N VAL A 177 10.39 -6.08 15.12
CA VAL A 177 9.43 -7.13 15.47
C VAL A 177 8.51 -7.39 14.30
N ALA A 178 7.97 -8.61 14.21
CA ALA A 178 6.90 -8.95 13.29
C ALA A 178 5.84 -9.74 14.01
N GLN A 179 4.58 -9.45 13.69
CA GLN A 179 3.42 -10.19 14.20
C GLN A 179 2.62 -10.78 13.05
N ARG A 180 2.30 -12.07 13.17
CA ARG A 180 1.35 -12.74 12.29
C ARG A 180 -0.05 -12.21 12.56
N ILE A 181 -0.77 -11.89 11.50
CA ILE A 181 -2.19 -11.52 11.60
C ILE A 181 -2.99 -12.80 11.78
N PRO A 182 -3.76 -12.96 12.87
CA PRO A 182 -4.58 -14.15 13.08
C PRO A 182 -5.53 -14.37 11.90
N ASP A 183 -5.78 -15.62 11.55
CA ASP A 183 -6.58 -15.99 10.38
C ASP A 183 -7.97 -15.32 10.37
N ASP A 184 -8.60 -15.16 11.54
CA ASP A 184 -9.95 -14.61 11.72
C ASP A 184 -9.98 -13.11 12.01
N SER A 185 -8.89 -12.42 11.75
CA SER A 185 -8.69 -11.02 12.13
C SER A 185 -8.17 -10.18 10.96
N TYR A 186 -8.20 -8.87 11.14
CA TYR A 186 -7.60 -7.89 10.26
C TYR A 186 -6.84 -6.83 11.05
N THR A 187 -6.04 -6.04 10.36
CA THR A 187 -5.46 -4.81 10.89
C THR A 187 -5.51 -3.68 9.87
N VAL A 188 -5.63 -2.45 10.35
CA VAL A 188 -5.43 -1.21 9.58
C VAL A 188 -4.33 -0.42 10.27
N VAL A 189 -3.34 -0.01 9.50
CA VAL A 189 -2.14 0.66 10.01
C VAL A 189 -1.98 2.02 9.35
N ALA A 190 -1.46 2.97 10.11
CA ALA A 190 -1.06 4.29 9.65
C ALA A 190 0.42 4.53 10.00
N ASN A 191 0.95 5.73 9.76
CA ASN A 191 2.38 6.06 9.92
C ASN A 191 2.83 6.12 11.40
N GLN A 192 2.68 5.03 12.10
CA GLN A 192 3.07 4.84 13.50
C GLN A 192 3.43 3.38 13.75
N LEU A 193 4.30 3.10 14.71
CA LEU A 193 4.49 1.73 15.21
C LEU A 193 3.20 1.28 15.90
N SER A 194 2.65 0.15 15.50
CA SER A 194 1.28 -0.28 15.81
C SER A 194 1.20 -1.59 16.57
N ILE A 195 2.20 -2.50 16.41
CA ILE A 195 2.29 -3.77 17.14
C ILE A 195 2.32 -3.48 18.64
N GLN A 196 1.52 -4.21 19.41
CA GLN A 196 1.35 -3.97 20.83
C GLN A 196 2.14 -4.98 21.67
N GLU A 197 1.47 -5.86 22.39
CA GLU A 197 2.10 -6.83 23.26
C GLU A 197 2.78 -7.95 22.47
N ILE A 198 4.01 -8.29 22.85
CA ILE A 198 4.79 -9.37 22.25
C ILE A 198 4.82 -10.56 23.21
N ASP A 199 4.44 -11.73 22.72
CA ASP A 199 4.68 -13.00 23.41
C ASP A 199 5.94 -13.68 22.86
N PHE A 200 7.04 -13.52 23.56
CA PHE A 200 8.34 -14.12 23.19
C PHE A 200 8.36 -15.66 23.25
N LYS A 201 7.31 -16.29 23.75
CA LYS A 201 7.18 -17.76 23.80
C LYS A 201 6.34 -18.32 22.67
N ASP A 202 5.81 -17.45 21.82
CA ASP A 202 4.98 -17.82 20.67
C ASP A 202 5.67 -17.50 19.34
N PRO A 203 6.66 -18.30 18.92
CA PRO A 203 7.37 -18.07 17.66
C PRO A 203 6.51 -18.35 16.40
N ALA A 204 5.32 -18.90 16.57
CA ALA A 204 4.38 -19.08 15.47
C ALA A 204 3.67 -17.78 15.09
N ASN A 205 3.55 -16.83 16.02
CA ASN A 205 2.87 -15.57 15.82
C ASN A 205 3.76 -14.34 15.99
N PHE A 206 4.97 -14.48 16.56
CA PHE A 206 5.90 -13.38 16.76
C PHE A 206 7.31 -13.76 16.33
N LEU A 207 7.93 -12.88 15.53
CA LEU A 207 9.35 -12.91 15.20
C LEU A 207 9.95 -11.55 15.60
N TYR A 208 11.22 -11.55 15.99
CA TYR A 208 11.86 -10.34 16.50
C TYR A 208 13.39 -10.45 16.39
N SER A 209 14.06 -9.31 16.43
CA SER A 209 15.52 -9.21 16.39
C SER A 209 16.20 -9.88 17.58
N ALA A 210 17.37 -10.45 17.35
CA ALA A 210 18.19 -11.02 18.41
C ALA A 210 18.51 -9.98 19.48
N GLY A 211 18.46 -10.38 20.77
CA GLY A 211 18.79 -9.50 21.89
C GLY A 211 17.78 -8.39 22.20
N LEU A 212 16.58 -8.37 21.56
CA LEU A 212 15.60 -7.32 21.77
C LEU A 212 15.19 -7.12 23.24
N GLN A 213 14.93 -8.21 23.97
CA GLN A 213 14.54 -8.12 25.39
C GLN A 213 15.68 -7.58 26.24
N GLU A 214 16.88 -8.09 26.02
CA GLU A 214 18.10 -7.66 26.68
C GLU A 214 18.32 -6.16 26.45
N PHE A 215 18.25 -5.70 25.21
CA PHE A 215 18.38 -4.29 24.86
C PHE A 215 17.41 -3.42 25.67
N VAL A 216 16.12 -3.78 25.68
CA VAL A 216 15.09 -2.99 26.37
C VAL A 216 15.31 -2.93 27.87
N TYR A 217 15.69 -4.06 28.49
CA TYR A 217 15.82 -4.14 29.94
C TYR A 217 17.16 -3.62 30.46
N GLU A 218 18.24 -3.81 29.76
CA GLU A 218 19.56 -3.28 30.11
C GLU A 218 19.60 -1.74 30.07
N HIS A 219 18.89 -1.17 29.09
CA HIS A 219 18.75 0.27 28.94
C HIS A 219 17.56 0.88 29.69
N GLN A 220 16.86 0.09 30.52
CA GLN A 220 15.75 0.55 31.37
C GLN A 220 14.63 1.27 30.56
N LEU A 221 14.40 0.84 29.34
CA LEU A 221 13.38 1.42 28.46
C LEU A 221 11.96 1.00 28.87
N TRP A 222 11.83 -0.15 29.55
CA TRP A 222 10.56 -0.70 30.02
C TRP A 222 10.72 -1.50 31.30
N PRO A 223 9.72 -1.50 32.24
CA PRO A 223 9.75 -2.31 33.46
C PRO A 223 9.71 -3.81 33.13
N LYS A 224 10.55 -4.62 33.77
CA LYS A 224 10.61 -6.08 33.54
C LYS A 224 9.33 -6.80 33.99
N GLU A 225 8.59 -6.23 34.92
CA GLU A 225 7.37 -6.78 35.50
C GLU A 225 6.13 -6.48 34.62
N ALA A 226 6.23 -5.49 33.71
CA ALA A 226 5.17 -5.16 32.79
C ALA A 226 5.21 -6.05 31.54
N LYS A 227 4.06 -6.29 30.94
CA LYS A 227 4.00 -6.95 29.63
C LYS A 227 4.77 -6.12 28.62
N PHE A 228 5.62 -6.76 27.84
CA PHE A 228 6.40 -6.09 26.79
C PHE A 228 5.45 -5.54 25.73
N ASN A 229 5.40 -4.24 25.56
CA ASN A 229 4.57 -3.58 24.58
C ASN A 229 5.45 -2.77 23.62
N TRP A 230 5.58 -3.27 22.39
CA TRP A 230 6.47 -2.69 21.39
C TRP A 230 6.14 -1.23 21.09
N ARG A 231 4.86 -0.93 20.83
CA ARG A 231 4.41 0.44 20.52
C ARG A 231 4.71 1.44 21.62
N GLU A 232 4.56 1.03 22.88
CA GLU A 232 4.83 1.89 24.04
C GLU A 232 6.33 2.12 24.27
N ILE A 233 7.15 1.13 23.92
CA ILE A 233 8.61 1.17 24.10
C ILE A 233 9.28 1.95 22.97
N PHE A 234 8.93 1.66 21.71
CA PHE A 234 9.62 2.16 20.53
C PHE A 234 8.87 3.28 19.81
N GLY A 235 7.53 3.29 19.85
CA GLY A 235 6.69 4.21 19.08
C GLY A 235 6.60 5.62 19.67
N THR A 236 5.99 6.50 18.91
CA THR A 236 5.61 7.85 19.33
C THR A 236 4.18 7.88 19.86
N ARG A 237 3.87 8.86 20.72
CA ARG A 237 2.52 9.21 21.19
C ARG A 237 2.42 10.73 21.19
N SER A 238 2.56 11.32 20.00
CA SER A 238 2.53 12.77 19.84
C SER A 238 1.11 13.28 19.61
N GLU A 239 0.86 14.56 19.92
CA GLU A 239 -0.40 15.21 19.58
C GLU A 239 -0.68 15.13 18.05
N SER A 240 0.37 15.17 17.24
CA SER A 240 0.26 15.01 15.79
C SER A 240 -0.34 13.65 15.40
N ASP A 241 -0.09 12.58 16.15
CA ASP A 241 -0.65 11.25 15.87
C ASP A 241 -2.17 11.22 16.00
N LEU A 242 -2.74 12.03 16.90
CA LEU A 242 -4.18 12.14 17.12
C LEU A 242 -4.94 12.79 15.95
N HIS A 243 -4.25 13.49 15.06
CA HIS A 243 -4.81 14.12 13.86
C HIS A 243 -4.41 13.44 12.57
N TYR A 244 -3.25 12.79 12.59
CA TYR A 244 -2.63 12.22 11.39
C TYR A 244 -2.77 10.71 11.30
N ASN A 245 -2.58 9.98 12.39
CA ASN A 245 -2.49 8.52 12.42
C ASN A 245 -3.76 7.84 12.96
N THR A 246 -4.14 8.14 14.20
CA THR A 246 -5.24 7.43 14.87
C THR A 246 -6.59 7.56 14.15
N PRO A 247 -6.96 8.71 13.52
CA PRO A 247 -8.23 8.81 12.80
C PRO A 247 -8.33 7.85 11.60
N ARG A 248 -7.21 7.56 10.92
CA ARG A 248 -7.20 6.61 9.80
C ARG A 248 -7.44 5.18 10.26
N VAL A 249 -6.78 4.78 11.35
CA VAL A 249 -6.99 3.47 11.99
C VAL A 249 -8.43 3.35 12.49
N TRP A 250 -8.90 4.35 13.24
CA TRP A 250 -10.29 4.42 13.72
C TRP A 250 -11.29 4.25 12.58
N TYR A 251 -11.12 4.98 11.48
CA TYR A 251 -12.11 4.94 10.40
C TYR A 251 -12.11 3.58 9.66
N GLY A 252 -10.94 2.99 9.44
CA GLY A 252 -10.86 1.63 8.91
C GLY A 252 -11.56 0.62 9.81
N GLN A 253 -11.32 0.68 11.12
CA GLN A 253 -12.00 -0.18 12.10
C GLN A 253 -13.50 0.11 12.19
N LYS A 254 -13.93 1.37 12.13
CA LYS A 254 -15.34 1.76 12.08
C LYS A 254 -16.08 1.16 10.87
N LEU A 255 -15.44 1.08 9.71
CA LEU A 255 -16.04 0.46 8.51
C LEU A 255 -16.17 -1.06 8.63
N LEU A 256 -15.18 -1.72 9.23
CA LEU A 256 -15.06 -3.17 9.22
C LEU A 256 -15.61 -3.82 10.49
N THR A 257 -15.68 -3.07 11.60
CA THR A 257 -16.20 -3.49 12.91
C THR A 257 -17.11 -2.40 13.51
N PRO A 258 -18.23 -2.05 12.85
CA PRO A 258 -19.12 -0.98 13.31
C PRO A 258 -19.78 -1.25 14.66
N SER A 259 -19.79 -2.49 15.16
CA SER A 259 -20.31 -2.85 16.48
C SER A 259 -19.48 -2.27 17.63
N VAL A 260 -18.18 -2.01 17.40
CA VAL A 260 -17.27 -1.45 18.40
C VAL A 260 -17.25 0.08 18.28
N LYS A 261 -17.64 0.76 19.35
CA LYS A 261 -17.58 2.22 19.41
C LYS A 261 -16.17 2.65 19.84
N GLN A 262 -15.58 3.51 19.04
CA GLN A 262 -14.21 4.02 19.24
C GLN A 262 -14.19 5.51 18.90
N GLU A 263 -13.21 6.23 19.45
CA GLU A 263 -12.99 7.64 19.17
C GLU A 263 -11.82 7.80 18.18
N PRO A 264 -11.91 8.78 17.25
CA PRO A 264 -10.87 8.96 16.23
C PRO A 264 -9.51 9.38 16.81
N GLN A 265 -9.51 10.10 17.93
CA GLN A 265 -8.32 10.59 18.60
C GLN A 265 -7.94 9.70 19.80
N SER A 266 -7.88 8.38 19.62
CA SER A 266 -7.54 7.43 20.68
C SER A 266 -6.20 6.76 20.40
N PHE A 267 -5.32 6.74 21.40
CA PHE A 267 -4.12 5.92 21.39
C PHE A 267 -4.36 4.45 21.74
N ASP A 268 -5.59 4.09 22.15
CA ASP A 268 -5.93 2.74 22.61
C ASP A 268 -6.58 1.88 21.51
N LEU A 269 -6.53 2.34 20.27
CA LEU A 269 -7.00 1.55 19.13
C LEU A 269 -6.16 0.26 19.01
N PRO A 270 -6.82 -0.92 18.94
CA PRO A 270 -6.10 -2.19 18.87
C PRO A 270 -5.38 -2.34 17.52
N PHE A 271 -4.22 -3.00 17.54
CA PHE A 271 -3.52 -3.38 16.30
C PHE A 271 -4.29 -4.50 15.58
N ILE A 272 -4.68 -5.56 16.28
CA ILE A 272 -5.47 -6.65 15.73
C ILE A 272 -6.95 -6.45 16.08
N GLN A 273 -7.84 -6.60 15.08
CA GLN A 273 -9.28 -6.48 15.24
C GLN A 273 -10.01 -7.60 14.51
N LYS A 274 -11.18 -8.01 15.03
CA LYS A 274 -12.10 -8.94 14.37
C LYS A 274 -13.19 -8.16 13.65
N ALA A 275 -13.46 -8.54 12.41
CA ALA A 275 -14.54 -7.92 11.64
C ALA A 275 -15.92 -8.44 12.10
N ASP A 276 -16.95 -7.61 11.98
CA ASP A 276 -18.33 -8.01 12.28
C ASP A 276 -18.91 -9.01 11.27
N ARG A 277 -18.30 -9.12 10.11
CA ARG A 277 -18.66 -10.03 9.02
C ARG A 277 -17.44 -10.41 8.19
N PRO A 278 -17.49 -11.46 7.37
CA PRO A 278 -16.44 -11.74 6.41
C PRO A 278 -16.19 -10.54 5.47
N LEU A 279 -14.93 -10.24 5.21
CA LEU A 279 -14.47 -9.08 4.44
C LEU A 279 -14.18 -9.47 3.00
N SER A 280 -14.71 -8.70 2.06
CA SER A 280 -14.39 -8.82 0.63
C SER A 280 -13.18 -7.97 0.25
N ILE A 281 -12.61 -8.22 -0.93
CA ILE A 281 -11.60 -7.33 -1.52
C ILE A 281 -12.13 -5.90 -1.67
N GLN A 282 -13.43 -5.73 -1.94
CA GLN A 282 -14.07 -4.42 -2.06
C GLN A 282 -14.12 -3.67 -0.74
N ASP A 283 -14.20 -4.37 0.40
CA ASP A 283 -14.10 -3.73 1.71
C ASP A 283 -12.71 -3.13 1.92
N ALA A 284 -11.65 -3.85 1.57
CA ALA A 284 -10.29 -3.32 1.61
C ALA A 284 -10.10 -2.12 0.66
N GLN A 285 -10.62 -2.20 -0.57
CA GLN A 285 -10.64 -1.08 -1.51
C GLN A 285 -11.38 0.14 -0.95
N THR A 286 -12.49 -0.08 -0.23
CA THR A 286 -13.28 1.00 0.38
C THR A 286 -12.50 1.69 1.50
N VAL A 287 -11.79 0.93 2.33
CA VAL A 287 -10.91 1.49 3.36
C VAL A 287 -9.84 2.38 2.72
N LEU A 288 -9.09 1.85 1.75
CA LEU A 288 -7.98 2.57 1.11
C LEU A 288 -8.44 3.78 0.26
N ALA A 289 -9.67 3.76 -0.26
CA ALA A 289 -10.25 4.87 -1.01
C ALA A 289 -10.96 5.92 -0.14
N SER A 290 -10.95 5.75 1.18
CA SER A 290 -11.74 6.57 2.09
C SER A 290 -11.21 7.99 2.26
N HIS A 291 -12.14 8.93 2.32
CA HIS A 291 -11.95 10.31 2.75
C HIS A 291 -12.88 10.66 3.93
N TYR A 292 -13.11 9.68 4.84
CA TYR A 292 -14.08 9.74 5.95
C TYR A 292 -15.54 9.85 5.49
N SER A 293 -15.87 9.19 4.39
CA SER A 293 -17.18 9.23 3.73
C SER A 293 -18.33 9.04 4.73
N ASN A 294 -19.37 9.88 4.62
CA ASN A 294 -20.55 9.85 5.48
C ASN A 294 -20.30 10.18 6.97
N THR A 295 -19.22 10.87 7.29
CA THR A 295 -18.97 11.44 8.63
C THR A 295 -18.92 12.96 8.57
N GLU A 296 -18.85 13.60 9.75
CA GLU A 296 -18.61 15.04 9.89
C GLU A 296 -17.21 15.47 9.41
N TYR A 297 -16.31 14.54 9.17
CA TYR A 297 -14.93 14.79 8.69
C TYR A 297 -14.80 14.69 7.17
N ASP A 298 -15.87 14.32 6.47
CA ASP A 298 -15.88 14.19 5.00
C ASP A 298 -15.88 15.56 4.32
N LEU A 299 -14.75 15.95 3.75
CA LEU A 299 -14.57 17.25 3.08
C LEU A 299 -15.27 17.34 1.72
N THR A 300 -15.74 16.24 1.13
CA THR A 300 -16.56 16.26 -0.09
C THR A 300 -17.99 16.69 0.20
N ASN A 301 -18.42 16.65 1.47
CA ASN A 301 -19.68 17.22 1.91
C ASN A 301 -19.53 18.76 2.01
N PRO A 302 -20.32 19.54 1.25
CA PRO A 302 -20.23 21.01 1.28
C PRO A 302 -20.41 21.64 2.67
N LYS A 303 -21.10 20.94 3.59
CA LYS A 303 -21.28 21.44 4.99
C LYS A 303 -19.97 21.41 5.79
N ASN A 304 -19.03 20.57 5.39
CA ASN A 304 -17.75 20.40 6.07
C ASN A 304 -16.60 21.14 5.34
N ALA A 305 -16.91 21.89 4.30
CA ALA A 305 -15.89 22.57 3.50
C ALA A 305 -15.03 23.53 4.34
N GLY A 306 -13.73 23.42 4.23
CA GLY A 306 -12.76 24.22 4.99
C GLY A 306 -12.54 23.77 6.45
N GLN A 307 -13.17 22.69 6.91
CA GLN A 307 -13.05 22.18 8.28
C GLN A 307 -12.20 20.91 8.35
N ALA A 308 -11.06 20.88 7.65
CA ALA A 308 -10.13 19.74 7.69
C ALA A 308 -9.61 19.54 9.13
N THR A 309 -10.13 18.51 9.81
CA THR A 309 -9.72 18.14 11.18
C THR A 309 -8.69 17.02 11.14
N PHE A 310 -8.86 16.03 10.27
CA PHE A 310 -8.03 14.84 10.17
C PHE A 310 -7.48 14.63 8.75
N ARG A 311 -6.32 14.03 8.66
CA ARG A 311 -5.74 13.60 7.39
C ARG A 311 -6.54 12.41 6.84
N PRO A 312 -7.13 12.48 5.63
CA PRO A 312 -7.85 11.36 5.02
C PRO A 312 -6.95 10.17 4.68
N ILE A 313 -7.53 8.98 4.44
CA ILE A 313 -6.81 7.81 3.96
C ILE A 313 -6.40 8.01 2.50
N GLY A 314 -7.38 8.20 1.59
CA GLY A 314 -7.11 8.58 0.21
C GLY A 314 -6.86 10.08 0.08
N VAL A 315 -5.71 10.48 -0.47
CA VAL A 315 -5.28 11.89 -0.57
C VAL A 315 -4.79 12.25 -1.97
N ALA A 316 -4.68 13.54 -2.24
CA ALA A 316 -4.19 14.03 -3.53
C ALA A 316 -2.75 13.62 -3.86
N THR A 317 -1.97 13.29 -2.83
CA THR A 317 -0.58 12.81 -2.95
C THR A 317 -0.46 11.30 -3.15
N THR A 318 -1.57 10.55 -3.16
CA THR A 318 -1.54 9.13 -3.51
C THR A 318 -1.02 8.95 -4.94
N GLN A 319 0.04 8.18 -5.07
CA GLN A 319 0.70 7.88 -6.34
C GLN A 319 0.13 6.61 -6.96
N GLU A 320 -0.07 5.61 -6.15
CA GLU A 320 -0.74 4.35 -6.45
C GLU A 320 -1.36 3.76 -5.19
N SER A 321 -2.21 2.77 -5.37
CA SER A 321 -2.72 1.92 -4.31
C SER A 321 -2.84 0.50 -4.81
N HIS A 322 -2.35 -0.43 -4.00
CA HIS A 322 -2.37 -1.85 -4.34
C HIS A 322 -3.05 -2.69 -3.26
N LEU A 323 -3.59 -3.83 -3.69
CA LEU A 323 -4.03 -4.93 -2.86
C LEU A 323 -3.51 -6.22 -3.47
N LEU A 324 -2.78 -7.00 -2.70
CA LEU A 324 -2.20 -8.27 -3.10
C LEU A 324 -3.06 -9.36 -2.48
N GLN A 325 -3.78 -10.11 -3.32
CA GLN A 325 -4.75 -11.13 -2.91
C GLN A 325 -4.27 -12.52 -3.32
N LEU A 326 -4.20 -13.43 -2.36
CA LEU A 326 -3.66 -14.77 -2.52
C LEU A 326 -4.66 -15.81 -2.03
N LYS A 327 -5.00 -16.80 -2.88
CA LYS A 327 -5.95 -17.85 -2.54
C LYS A 327 -5.63 -19.15 -3.30
N GLY A 328 -5.07 -20.15 -2.63
CA GLY A 328 -4.66 -21.39 -3.31
C GLY A 328 -3.69 -21.08 -4.43
N GLU A 329 -4.07 -21.40 -5.68
CA GLU A 329 -3.27 -21.10 -6.88
C GLU A 329 -3.60 -19.74 -7.51
N ASP A 330 -4.67 -19.07 -7.03
CA ASP A 330 -5.07 -17.76 -7.53
C ASP A 330 -4.27 -16.67 -6.84
N MET A 331 -3.76 -15.73 -7.64
CA MET A 331 -3.08 -14.53 -7.16
C MET A 331 -3.43 -13.34 -8.02
N TYR A 332 -3.70 -12.20 -7.35
CA TYR A 332 -4.08 -10.97 -8.03
C TYR A 332 -3.32 -9.79 -7.44
N HIS A 333 -2.69 -9.04 -8.32
CA HIS A 333 -2.11 -7.75 -8.03
C HIS A 333 -3.14 -6.67 -8.41
N TRP A 334 -4.01 -6.29 -7.47
CA TRP A 334 -4.98 -5.22 -7.65
C TRP A 334 -4.27 -3.89 -7.58
N LEU A 335 -4.27 -3.14 -8.67
CA LEU A 335 -3.56 -1.87 -8.76
C LEU A 335 -4.48 -0.75 -9.21
N ALA A 336 -4.46 0.37 -8.48
CA ALA A 336 -5.12 1.62 -8.80
C ALA A 336 -4.08 2.74 -8.87
N MET A 337 -4.01 3.48 -9.98
CA MET A 337 -3.08 4.57 -10.17
C MET A 337 -3.67 5.91 -9.72
N GLY A 338 -2.88 6.72 -9.02
CA GLY A 338 -3.29 8.03 -8.51
C GLY A 338 -4.22 7.95 -7.31
N VAL A 339 -5.09 8.94 -7.15
CA VAL A 339 -5.98 9.06 -5.98
C VAL A 339 -7.01 7.93 -5.95
N THR A 340 -6.97 7.11 -4.92
CA THR A 340 -7.81 5.90 -4.80
C THR A 340 -9.30 6.16 -4.87
N ALA A 341 -9.78 7.27 -4.26
CA ALA A 341 -11.18 7.67 -4.34
C ALA A 341 -11.65 8.05 -5.77
N GLN A 342 -10.72 8.32 -6.67
CA GLN A 342 -10.98 8.77 -8.04
C GLN A 342 -10.56 7.71 -9.09
N SER A 343 -10.00 6.59 -8.66
CA SER A 343 -9.45 5.54 -9.50
C SER A 343 -10.26 4.24 -9.41
N VAL A 344 -9.80 3.21 -10.11
CA VAL A 344 -10.35 1.85 -10.09
C VAL A 344 -9.21 0.84 -9.98
N TYR A 345 -9.34 -0.13 -9.08
CA TYR A 345 -8.41 -1.24 -8.98
C TYR A 345 -8.62 -2.25 -10.12
N ILE A 346 -7.54 -2.58 -10.80
CA ILE A 346 -7.51 -3.64 -11.82
C ILE A 346 -6.75 -4.82 -11.24
N PRO A 347 -7.34 -6.05 -11.25
CA PRO A 347 -6.65 -7.25 -10.79
C PRO A 347 -5.74 -7.80 -11.88
N PHE A 348 -4.51 -7.34 -11.90
CA PHE A 348 -3.51 -7.92 -12.80
C PHE A 348 -3.13 -9.33 -12.34
N PHE A 349 -2.94 -10.21 -13.30
CA PHE A 349 -2.45 -11.57 -13.09
C PHE A 349 -0.91 -11.55 -13.09
N PRO A 350 -0.24 -11.83 -11.96
CA PRO A 350 1.22 -11.74 -11.84
C PRO A 350 2.01 -12.72 -12.70
N GLN A 351 1.36 -13.79 -13.19
CA GLN A 351 1.95 -14.77 -14.11
C GLN A 351 2.22 -14.22 -15.52
N GLY A 352 1.72 -13.03 -15.82
CA GLY A 352 1.97 -12.34 -17.08
C GLY A 352 3.42 -11.90 -17.24
N THR A 353 3.79 -11.65 -18.48
CA THR A 353 5.14 -11.17 -18.87
C THR A 353 5.08 -9.86 -19.64
N LYS A 354 3.91 -9.47 -20.13
CA LYS A 354 3.69 -8.28 -20.93
C LYS A 354 2.90 -7.24 -20.16
N VAL A 355 3.54 -6.15 -19.82
CA VAL A 355 2.86 -5.01 -19.20
C VAL A 355 2.00 -4.31 -20.25
N PRO A 356 0.70 -4.05 -19.98
CA PRO A 356 -0.11 -3.22 -20.86
C PRO A 356 0.52 -1.84 -21.05
N TYR A 357 0.66 -1.38 -22.29
CA TYR A 357 1.49 -0.24 -22.69
C TYR A 357 1.34 0.99 -21.79
N MET A 358 0.10 1.42 -21.52
CA MET A 358 -0.14 2.62 -20.69
C MET A 358 0.20 2.42 -19.21
N TRP A 359 0.22 1.18 -18.73
CA TRP A 359 0.50 0.84 -17.34
C TRP A 359 1.99 0.67 -17.06
N GLY A 360 2.81 0.40 -18.08
CA GLY A 360 4.26 0.40 -18.02
C GLY A 360 4.89 1.78 -18.32
N ASN A 361 4.08 2.83 -18.43
CA ASN A 361 4.52 4.16 -18.85
C ASN A 361 4.32 5.19 -17.73
N GLY A 362 5.41 5.73 -17.21
CA GLY A 362 5.42 6.89 -16.33
C GLY A 362 6.17 8.06 -16.95
N LYS A 363 5.73 9.29 -16.68
CA LYS A 363 6.42 10.55 -17.04
C LYS A 363 6.08 11.61 -16.02
N VAL A 364 7.02 12.53 -15.74
CA VAL A 364 6.80 13.63 -14.80
C VAL A 364 5.69 14.56 -15.26
N ASP A 365 5.63 14.83 -16.56
CA ASP A 365 4.59 15.67 -17.15
C ASP A 365 3.41 14.81 -17.64
N TYR A 366 2.25 15.47 -17.75
CA TYR A 366 1.06 14.82 -18.30
C TYR A 366 1.33 14.10 -19.61
N SER A 367 0.87 12.87 -19.70
CA SER A 367 0.94 12.05 -20.92
C SER A 367 -0.38 11.27 -21.10
N PRO A 368 -1.05 11.40 -22.26
CA PRO A 368 -2.24 10.60 -22.56
C PRO A 368 -1.94 9.10 -22.70
N ASN A 369 -0.66 8.73 -22.74
CA ASN A 369 -0.19 7.35 -22.85
C ASN A 369 0.24 6.74 -21.51
N SER A 370 -0.11 7.36 -20.38
CA SER A 370 0.17 6.87 -19.04
C SER A 370 -1.13 6.66 -18.27
N ALA A 371 -1.35 5.46 -17.74
CA ALA A 371 -2.52 5.15 -16.93
C ALA A 371 -2.62 6.09 -15.72
N TYR A 372 -1.52 6.33 -15.01
CA TYR A 372 -1.48 7.29 -13.92
C TYR A 372 -2.10 8.65 -14.31
N TRP A 373 -1.66 9.21 -15.44
CA TRP A 373 -2.13 10.52 -15.87
C TRP A 373 -3.56 10.55 -16.38
N ILE A 374 -4.08 9.43 -16.90
CA ILE A 374 -5.50 9.31 -17.27
C ILE A 374 -6.38 9.39 -16.01
N PHE A 375 -6.07 8.64 -14.96
CA PHE A 375 -6.82 8.70 -13.70
C PHE A 375 -6.66 10.06 -13.02
N LYS A 376 -5.44 10.61 -13.01
CA LYS A 376 -5.16 11.93 -12.42
C LYS A 376 -5.92 13.04 -13.12
N LEU A 377 -5.99 13.02 -14.46
CA LEU A 377 -6.75 14.02 -15.24
C LEU A 377 -8.25 13.93 -14.93
N ALA A 378 -8.82 12.73 -14.89
CA ALA A 378 -10.23 12.55 -14.52
C ALA A 378 -10.51 13.13 -13.13
N GLY A 379 -9.64 12.84 -12.15
CA GLY A 379 -9.74 13.36 -10.79
C GLY A 379 -9.68 14.88 -10.74
N VAL A 380 -8.70 15.50 -11.39
CA VAL A 380 -8.55 16.97 -11.43
C VAL A 380 -9.78 17.65 -12.05
N LEU A 381 -10.37 17.07 -13.10
CA LEU A 381 -11.57 17.59 -13.72
C LEU A 381 -12.80 17.47 -12.80
N VAL A 382 -12.92 16.39 -12.05
CA VAL A 382 -14.01 16.19 -11.08
C VAL A 382 -13.87 17.09 -9.86
N ASP A 383 -12.65 17.21 -9.31
CA ASP A 383 -12.37 18.00 -8.11
C ASP A 383 -12.73 19.48 -8.28
N ARG A 384 -12.70 20.02 -9.48
CA ARG A 384 -13.12 21.39 -9.77
C ARG A 384 -14.55 21.67 -9.27
N ASN A 385 -15.45 20.70 -9.34
CA ASN A 385 -16.79 20.76 -8.80
C ASN A 385 -17.30 19.35 -8.48
N TRP A 386 -16.88 18.82 -7.35
CA TRP A 386 -17.27 17.49 -6.90
C TRP A 386 -18.78 17.28 -6.83
N GLY A 387 -19.52 18.27 -6.34
CA GLY A 387 -20.98 18.21 -6.24
C GLY A 387 -21.68 18.02 -7.60
N LYS A 388 -21.10 18.57 -8.68
CA LYS A 388 -21.63 18.46 -10.04
C LYS A 388 -21.16 17.17 -10.73
N TYR A 389 -19.87 16.85 -10.67
CA TYR A 389 -19.23 15.82 -11.48
C TYR A 389 -18.97 14.48 -10.76
N GLY A 390 -19.05 14.46 -9.43
CA GLY A 390 -18.75 13.25 -8.64
C GLY A 390 -19.65 12.06 -9.01
N LYS A 391 -20.91 12.30 -9.38
CA LYS A 391 -21.82 11.23 -9.82
C LYS A 391 -21.38 10.58 -11.16
N GLU A 392 -20.83 11.35 -12.08
CA GLU A 392 -20.32 10.80 -13.35
C GLU A 392 -19.09 9.93 -13.09
N LEU A 393 -18.19 10.37 -12.22
CA LEU A 393 -17.07 9.55 -11.78
C LEU A 393 -17.54 8.24 -11.14
N ALA A 394 -18.48 8.31 -10.19
CA ALA A 394 -19.01 7.13 -9.52
C ALA A 394 -19.65 6.13 -10.51
N ASN A 395 -20.37 6.61 -11.52
CA ASN A 395 -20.93 5.78 -12.58
C ASN A 395 -19.83 5.10 -13.40
N ALA A 396 -18.78 5.83 -13.80
CA ALA A 396 -17.65 5.29 -14.54
C ALA A 396 -16.88 4.25 -13.71
N GLN A 397 -16.66 4.51 -12.43
CA GLN A 397 -16.06 3.55 -11.50
C GLN A 397 -16.90 2.27 -11.36
N THR A 398 -18.21 2.41 -11.25
CA THR A 398 -19.13 1.25 -11.15
C THR A 398 -19.07 0.41 -12.43
N GLU A 399 -19.19 1.04 -13.62
CA GLU A 399 -19.09 0.36 -14.90
C GLU A 399 -17.75 -0.37 -15.05
N ALA A 400 -16.64 0.28 -14.68
CA ALA A 400 -15.31 -0.29 -14.76
C ALA A 400 -15.16 -1.51 -13.83
N LYS A 401 -15.57 -1.38 -12.56
CA LYS A 401 -15.54 -2.48 -11.58
C LYS A 401 -16.33 -3.70 -12.05
N GLU A 402 -17.56 -3.51 -12.53
CA GLU A 402 -18.38 -4.61 -13.01
C GLU A 402 -17.76 -5.34 -14.22
N LYS A 403 -17.19 -4.59 -15.16
CA LYS A 403 -16.55 -5.18 -16.34
C LYS A 403 -15.26 -5.92 -15.96
N VAL A 404 -14.44 -5.33 -15.09
CA VAL A 404 -13.20 -5.95 -14.63
C VAL A 404 -13.47 -7.23 -13.85
N LEU A 405 -14.47 -7.24 -12.95
CA LEU A 405 -14.82 -8.46 -12.20
C LEU A 405 -15.34 -9.58 -13.10
N ARG A 406 -16.13 -9.25 -14.15
CA ARG A 406 -16.55 -10.25 -15.15
C ARG A 406 -15.38 -10.80 -15.94
N LEU A 407 -14.47 -9.94 -16.39
CA LEU A 407 -13.27 -10.35 -17.10
C LEU A 407 -12.37 -11.22 -16.20
N ARG A 408 -12.13 -10.81 -14.96
CA ARG A 408 -11.38 -11.63 -14.00
C ARG A 408 -11.98 -13.04 -13.93
N HIS A 409 -13.28 -13.16 -13.69
CA HIS A 409 -13.93 -14.46 -13.59
C HIS A 409 -13.80 -15.30 -14.88
N GLU A 410 -13.96 -14.68 -16.07
CA GLU A 410 -13.74 -15.34 -17.36
C GLU A 410 -12.31 -15.92 -17.48
N TYR A 411 -11.31 -15.11 -17.09
CA TYR A 411 -9.91 -15.51 -17.20
C TYR A 411 -9.47 -16.47 -16.10
N ASP A 412 -10.04 -16.41 -14.90
CA ASP A 412 -9.88 -17.44 -13.86
C ASP A 412 -10.30 -18.82 -14.39
N GLN A 413 -11.45 -18.89 -15.05
CA GLN A 413 -11.93 -20.15 -15.67
C GLN A 413 -10.97 -20.66 -16.74
N LYS A 414 -10.40 -19.80 -17.58
CA LYS A 414 -9.43 -20.16 -18.60
C LYS A 414 -8.13 -20.68 -17.97
N LEU A 415 -7.62 -20.00 -16.93
CA LEU A 415 -6.40 -20.39 -16.20
C LEU A 415 -6.56 -21.76 -15.54
N HIS A 416 -7.70 -21.99 -14.89
CA HIS A 416 -7.98 -23.28 -14.27
C HIS A 416 -8.18 -24.41 -15.29
N ALA A 417 -8.72 -24.11 -16.47
CA ALA A 417 -8.92 -25.09 -17.55
C ALA A 417 -7.62 -25.48 -18.24
N ASP A 418 -6.68 -24.55 -18.41
CA ASP A 418 -5.39 -24.81 -19.05
C ASP A 418 -4.24 -24.06 -18.35
N PRO A 419 -3.75 -24.59 -17.22
CA PRO A 419 -2.60 -24.00 -16.50
C PRO A 419 -1.31 -23.95 -17.33
N SER A 420 -1.18 -24.79 -18.38
CA SER A 420 0.01 -24.79 -19.24
C SER A 420 0.13 -23.50 -20.08
N GLN A 421 -0.96 -22.79 -20.29
CA GLN A 421 -1.03 -21.52 -21.01
C GLN A 421 -1.12 -20.31 -20.08
N ALA A 422 -0.83 -20.48 -18.77
CA ALA A 422 -1.06 -19.45 -17.75
C ALA A 422 -0.50 -18.07 -18.13
N THR A 423 0.74 -18.01 -18.61
CA THR A 423 1.36 -16.74 -19.03
C THR A 423 0.63 -16.07 -20.20
N ALA A 424 0.25 -16.83 -21.23
CA ALA A 424 -0.44 -16.27 -22.39
C ALA A 424 -1.85 -15.77 -22.02
N ILE A 425 -2.56 -16.54 -21.18
CA ILE A 425 -3.88 -16.18 -20.65
C ILE A 425 -3.79 -14.94 -19.78
N ALA A 426 -2.79 -14.86 -18.90
CA ALA A 426 -2.55 -13.70 -18.04
C ALA A 426 -2.22 -12.43 -18.86
N ASP A 427 -1.37 -12.53 -19.88
CA ASP A 427 -1.02 -11.43 -20.77
C ASP A 427 -2.26 -10.88 -21.50
N GLU A 428 -3.13 -11.78 -22.01
CA GLU A 428 -4.40 -11.39 -22.65
C GLU A 428 -5.36 -10.73 -21.66
N ALA A 429 -5.52 -11.31 -20.47
CA ALA A 429 -6.37 -10.79 -19.41
C ALA A 429 -5.95 -9.38 -19.00
N ASN A 430 -4.65 -9.21 -18.69
CA ASN A 430 -4.07 -7.95 -18.29
C ASN A 430 -4.29 -6.85 -19.32
N ALA A 431 -4.03 -7.16 -20.60
CA ALA A 431 -4.24 -6.22 -21.70
C ALA A 431 -5.71 -5.84 -21.86
N LYS A 432 -6.63 -6.80 -21.77
CA LYS A 432 -8.07 -6.58 -21.96
C LYS A 432 -8.69 -5.77 -20.83
N MET A 433 -8.33 -6.08 -19.57
CA MET A 433 -8.81 -5.33 -18.40
C MET A 433 -8.28 -3.90 -18.40
N ALA A 434 -6.98 -3.72 -18.60
CA ALA A 434 -6.34 -2.41 -18.70
C ALA A 434 -7.00 -1.54 -19.79
N LYS A 435 -7.21 -2.09 -20.98
CA LYS A 435 -7.89 -1.38 -22.08
C LYS A 435 -9.33 -1.02 -21.73
N THR A 436 -10.08 -1.94 -21.15
CA THR A 436 -11.48 -1.72 -20.77
C THR A 436 -11.63 -0.52 -19.83
N VAL A 437 -10.81 -0.46 -18.79
CA VAL A 437 -10.87 0.64 -17.81
C VAL A 437 -10.39 1.95 -18.43
N THR A 438 -9.31 1.92 -19.21
CA THR A 438 -8.80 3.11 -19.89
C THR A 438 -9.82 3.71 -20.85
N ASP A 439 -10.54 2.87 -21.61
CA ASP A 439 -11.59 3.34 -22.54
C ASP A 439 -12.75 4.01 -21.79
N ILE A 440 -13.14 3.48 -20.61
CA ILE A 440 -14.19 4.09 -19.76
C ILE A 440 -13.75 5.45 -19.25
N TYR A 441 -12.52 5.55 -18.72
CA TYR A 441 -12.00 6.82 -18.20
C TYR A 441 -11.77 7.86 -19.30
N ASN A 442 -11.35 7.47 -20.49
CA ASN A 442 -11.27 8.38 -21.63
C ASN A 442 -12.65 8.93 -22.04
N LYS A 443 -13.72 8.14 -21.97
CA LYS A 443 -15.09 8.63 -22.18
C LYS A 443 -15.51 9.60 -21.10
N LEU A 444 -15.22 9.31 -19.82
CA LEU A 444 -15.48 10.21 -18.70
C LEU A 444 -14.75 11.56 -18.92
N ILE A 445 -13.45 11.53 -19.22
CA ILE A 445 -12.63 12.73 -19.48
C ILE A 445 -13.24 13.56 -20.63
N SER A 446 -13.62 12.90 -21.74
CA SER A 446 -14.24 13.58 -22.87
C SER A 446 -15.55 14.27 -22.47
N SER A 447 -16.42 13.62 -21.70
CA SER A 447 -17.66 14.20 -21.17
C SER A 447 -17.38 15.41 -20.27
N LEU A 448 -16.44 15.25 -19.30
CA LEU A 448 -16.08 16.30 -18.35
C LEU A 448 -15.49 17.54 -19.04
N ILE A 449 -14.60 17.35 -20.03
CA ILE A 449 -14.04 18.47 -20.80
C ILE A 449 -15.13 19.19 -21.55
N THR A 450 -16.03 18.46 -22.23
CA THR A 450 -17.15 19.07 -23.00
C THR A 450 -18.05 19.92 -22.09
N GLN A 451 -18.45 19.38 -20.93
CA GLN A 451 -19.29 20.12 -19.98
C GLN A 451 -18.58 21.34 -19.42
N GLN A 452 -17.30 21.20 -19.01
CA GLN A 452 -16.53 22.29 -18.42
C GLN A 452 -16.18 23.40 -19.44
N THR A 453 -16.19 23.09 -20.74
CA THR A 453 -16.08 24.12 -21.77
C THR A 453 -17.22 25.11 -21.70
N GLY A 454 -18.45 24.64 -21.45
CA GLY A 454 -19.60 25.49 -21.25
C GLY A 454 -19.62 26.25 -19.91
N ASP A 455 -18.92 25.71 -18.89
CA ASP A 455 -18.83 26.33 -17.57
C ASP A 455 -17.61 27.27 -17.43
N SER A 456 -16.79 27.41 -18.46
CA SER A 456 -15.56 28.20 -18.37
C SER A 456 -15.88 29.69 -18.17
N PRO A 457 -15.49 30.30 -17.02
CA PRO A 457 -15.63 31.73 -16.83
C PRO A 457 -14.57 32.43 -17.67
N LEU A 458 -14.91 32.97 -18.80
CA LEU A 458 -13.96 33.75 -19.61
C LEU A 458 -13.37 34.87 -18.76
N SER A 459 -12.05 34.84 -18.51
CA SER A 459 -11.37 35.85 -17.70
C SER A 459 -11.12 37.15 -18.45
N PHE A 460 -11.43 37.20 -19.73
CA PHE A 460 -11.39 38.40 -20.55
C PHE A 460 -12.82 38.87 -20.86
N GLN A 461 -12.95 40.13 -21.10
CA GLN A 461 -14.23 40.77 -21.35
C GLN A 461 -14.90 40.18 -22.61
N MET A 462 -16.13 39.74 -22.47
CA MET A 462 -16.92 39.30 -23.61
C MET A 462 -17.30 40.47 -24.50
N ASP A 463 -17.43 40.21 -25.79
CA ASP A 463 -18.04 41.16 -26.71
C ASP A 463 -19.49 41.42 -26.28
N PRO A 464 -19.90 42.68 -26.04
CA PRO A 464 -21.25 42.98 -25.59
C PRO A 464 -22.34 42.66 -26.61
N ASN A 465 -21.96 42.30 -27.84
CA ASN A 465 -22.87 41.93 -28.92
C ASN A 465 -23.09 40.40 -29.07
N LEU A 466 -22.49 39.58 -28.19
CA LEU A 466 -22.69 38.12 -28.15
C LEU A 466 -23.82 37.74 -27.21
#